data_dc8e42d4d5b4baed480d7e2f65198686
#
_entry.id   dc8e42d4d5b4baed480d7e2f65198686
#
_cell.length_a   1.000
_cell.length_b   1.000
_cell.length_c   1.000
_cell.angle_alpha   90.00
_cell.angle_beta   90.00
_cell.angle_gamma   90.00
#
_symmetry.space_group_name_H-M   'P 1'
#
loop_
_entity.id
_entity.type
_entity.pdbx_description
1 polymer ?
#
loop_
_entity_poly.entity_id
_entity_poly.type
_entity_poly.pdbx_seq_one_letter_code
_entity_poly.pdbx_strand_id
1 'polypeptide(L)'
;MRKILLASILFICGVSYALHVECVGNAAIIDNNGDTLLVFEKNPELKFIGLKGNVNVFSAADTSKLAYSTNVDSNNSFPMPEHGEGYAIKVDSIWEYFWVFDYEQLRAQLDTVFAEPSCDATELTLEGSIPPIQYYNANKQLTTYLRQCHVIYKDIHWDDEQDDWVDSTAIAEENFKNYIVLEPNAIATNYIVVDQLAVLLELDEDSLQSLVHDPIAIKAHPQAIVTTRPKEKSNEVERPTEAEPGLEIRGSGAIEVEFRANAKNADYYTWEIYKGSELLLTRNEAQHKFTFEEPGAYSAKVKIANNHDCEYESELFEITISISMLQVPNVFTPNGDGTHDEFRVVYRSIKEFHCQIYNRWGHLVYEWTDPAKGWDGTINGKPAAAGAYYYVIRALGTDAGQAEYMAKPKYNKLKKKQELPVGVYQLSGDINLLR
;
A
#
# COMPACT_ATOMS: atom_id res chain seq x y z
N MET A 1 20.62 -22.38 17.21
CA MET A 1 21.23 -21.39 16.32
C MET A 1 20.58 -21.56 14.95
N ARG A 2 19.58 -20.75 14.65
CA ARG A 2 18.95 -20.69 13.32
C ARG A 2 19.71 -19.63 12.55
N LYS A 3 20.32 -20.02 11.44
CA LYS A 3 20.91 -19.09 10.46
C LYS A 3 19.83 -18.07 10.09
N ILE A 4 20.06 -16.83 10.44
CA ILE A 4 19.29 -15.72 9.89
C ILE A 4 19.69 -15.70 8.43
N LEU A 5 18.78 -16.09 7.54
CA LEU A 5 18.95 -15.97 6.10
C LEU A 5 18.87 -14.47 5.80
N LEU A 6 20.01 -13.79 5.91
CA LEU A 6 20.20 -12.51 5.24
C LEU A 6 20.08 -12.84 3.75
N ALA A 7 18.94 -12.47 3.15
CA ALA A 7 18.82 -12.48 1.70
C ALA A 7 19.93 -11.58 1.20
N SER A 8 20.92 -12.18 0.57
CA SER A 8 22.03 -11.50 -0.10
C SER A 8 21.41 -10.51 -1.09
N ILE A 9 21.24 -9.27 -0.66
CA ILE A 9 21.10 -8.15 -1.59
C ILE A 9 22.47 -8.02 -2.23
N LEU A 10 22.65 -8.76 -3.31
CA LEU A 10 23.74 -8.54 -4.24
C LEU A 10 23.50 -7.14 -4.81
N PHE A 11 24.03 -6.11 -4.16
CA PHE A 11 24.23 -4.84 -4.80
C PHE A 11 25.30 -5.07 -5.87
N ILE A 12 24.87 -5.53 -7.04
CA ILE A 12 25.60 -5.31 -8.27
C ILE A 12 25.46 -3.80 -8.51
N CYS A 13 26.33 -3.05 -7.85
CA CYS A 13 26.56 -1.67 -8.19
C CYS A 13 27.15 -1.67 -9.60
N GLY A 14 26.31 -1.46 -10.59
CA GLY A 14 26.69 -1.24 -11.97
C GLY A 14 27.36 0.12 -12.15
N VAL A 15 28.46 0.36 -11.43
CA VAL A 15 29.38 1.45 -11.75
C VAL A 15 30.61 0.78 -12.29
N SER A 16 30.69 0.77 -13.60
CA SER A 16 31.86 0.39 -14.37
C SER A 16 33.02 1.36 -14.12
N TYR A 17 33.69 1.22 -13.00
CA TYR A 17 35.08 1.63 -12.89
C TYR A 17 35.90 0.36 -12.94
N ALA A 18 36.62 0.19 -14.02
CA ALA A 18 37.50 -0.96 -14.24
C ALA A 18 38.71 -0.84 -13.31
N LEU A 19 38.53 -1.19 -12.03
CA LEU A 19 39.66 -1.41 -11.14
C LEU A 19 40.40 -2.65 -11.65
N HIS A 20 41.65 -2.48 -12.07
CA HIS A 20 42.48 -3.57 -12.55
C HIS A 20 43.10 -4.40 -11.41
N VAL A 21 42.48 -4.33 -10.24
CA VAL A 21 42.89 -5.10 -9.05
C VAL A 21 41.69 -5.85 -8.52
N GLU A 22 41.83 -7.15 -8.36
CA GLU A 22 40.85 -8.04 -7.76
C GLU A 22 41.26 -8.37 -6.32
N CYS A 23 40.29 -8.30 -5.42
CA CYS A 23 40.46 -8.73 -4.04
C CYS A 23 40.26 -10.25 -3.95
N VAL A 24 41.20 -10.95 -3.31
CA VAL A 24 41.10 -12.38 -3.04
C VAL A 24 40.87 -12.59 -1.54
N GLY A 25 39.76 -13.26 -1.22
CA GLY A 25 39.33 -13.46 0.16
C GLY A 25 38.11 -12.61 0.52
N ASN A 26 37.82 -12.52 1.80
CA ASN A 26 36.69 -11.72 2.31
C ASN A 26 37.11 -10.24 2.34
N ALA A 27 36.49 -9.46 1.43
CA ALA A 27 36.81 -8.05 1.27
C ALA A 27 35.55 -7.25 0.87
N ALA A 28 35.42 -6.04 1.40
CA ALA A 28 34.42 -5.06 1.00
C ALA A 28 35.07 -3.98 0.11
N ILE A 29 34.33 -3.56 -0.92
CA ILE A 29 34.71 -2.45 -1.81
C ILE A 29 33.72 -1.31 -1.56
N ILE A 30 34.25 -0.13 -1.24
CA ILE A 30 33.47 1.05 -0.90
C ILE A 30 33.87 2.19 -1.83
N ASP A 31 32.90 2.91 -2.39
CA ASP A 31 33.15 4.16 -3.09
C ASP A 31 32.93 5.34 -2.12
N ASN A 32 33.96 6.13 -1.93
CA ASN A 32 33.87 7.38 -1.16
C ASN A 32 34.16 8.58 -2.08
N ASN A 33 33.10 9.04 -2.77
CA ASN A 33 33.16 10.17 -3.70
C ASN A 33 34.20 10.01 -4.82
N GLY A 34 34.33 8.79 -5.35
CA GLY A 34 35.27 8.44 -6.41
C GLY A 34 36.62 7.87 -5.92
N ASP A 35 36.85 7.85 -4.62
CA ASP A 35 37.98 7.13 -4.01
C ASP A 35 37.52 5.69 -3.70
N THR A 36 38.27 4.68 -4.18
CA THR A 36 37.95 3.27 -3.93
C THR A 36 38.67 2.78 -2.66
N LEU A 37 37.87 2.38 -1.65
CA LEU A 37 38.35 1.82 -0.40
C LEU A 37 38.19 0.29 -0.40
N LEU A 38 39.23 -0.44 -0.13
CA LEU A 38 39.24 -1.90 -0.02
C LEU A 38 39.42 -2.27 1.45
N VAL A 39 38.43 -2.92 2.04
CA VAL A 39 38.47 -3.33 3.44
C VAL A 39 38.50 -4.85 3.51
N PHE A 40 39.50 -5.42 4.20
CA PHE A 40 39.71 -6.86 4.36
C PHE A 40 39.45 -7.32 5.78
N GLU A 41 38.91 -8.52 5.95
CA GLU A 41 38.78 -9.16 7.26
C GLU A 41 40.15 -9.54 7.82
N LYS A 42 40.98 -10.22 7.04
CA LYS A 42 42.34 -10.71 7.40
C LYS A 42 43.22 -10.88 6.16
N ASN A 43 44.52 -10.58 6.31
CA ASN A 43 45.53 -10.90 5.30
C ASN A 43 45.09 -10.56 3.86
N PRO A 44 45.07 -9.29 3.50
CA PRO A 44 44.62 -8.86 2.18
C PRO A 44 45.48 -9.47 1.07
N GLU A 45 44.88 -10.12 0.10
CA GLU A 45 45.54 -10.54 -1.13
C GLU A 45 44.90 -9.83 -2.32
N LEU A 46 45.71 -9.11 -3.07
CA LEU A 46 45.29 -8.41 -4.28
C LEU A 46 45.95 -9.03 -5.50
N LYS A 47 45.21 -9.16 -6.59
CA LYS A 47 45.71 -9.65 -7.88
C LYS A 47 45.40 -8.65 -8.98
N PHE A 48 46.36 -8.47 -9.88
CA PHE A 48 46.15 -7.67 -11.08
C PHE A 48 45.29 -8.45 -12.09
N ILE A 49 44.31 -7.80 -12.66
CA ILE A 49 43.43 -8.37 -13.70
C ILE A 49 43.45 -7.49 -14.95
N GLY A 50 43.35 -8.12 -16.12
CA GLY A 50 43.25 -7.40 -17.39
C GLY A 50 44.49 -6.62 -17.82
N LEU A 51 45.52 -6.56 -16.99
CA LEU A 51 46.79 -5.89 -17.30
C LEU A 51 47.81 -6.87 -17.90
N LYS A 52 48.65 -6.36 -18.81
CA LYS A 52 49.78 -7.11 -19.40
C LYS A 52 51.00 -6.23 -19.43
N GLY A 53 52.17 -6.84 -19.13
CA GLY A 53 53.44 -6.15 -19.11
C GLY A 53 53.80 -5.56 -17.74
N ASN A 54 54.69 -4.60 -17.71
CA ASN A 54 55.17 -4.01 -16.45
C ASN A 54 54.13 -3.07 -15.86
N VAL A 55 53.67 -3.38 -14.65
CA VAL A 55 52.78 -2.53 -13.85
C VAL A 55 53.55 -1.86 -12.75
N ASN A 56 53.46 -0.55 -12.68
CA ASN A 56 54.07 0.25 -11.63
C ASN A 56 52.96 0.75 -10.67
N VAL A 57 53.19 0.52 -9.40
CA VAL A 57 52.30 0.97 -8.32
C VAL A 57 53.05 2.04 -7.52
N PHE A 58 52.34 3.14 -7.30
CA PHE A 58 52.88 4.31 -6.61
C PHE A 58 52.06 4.57 -5.33
N SER A 59 52.65 5.32 -4.38
CA SER A 59 51.84 5.88 -3.29
C SER A 59 50.76 6.81 -3.83
N ALA A 60 49.51 6.67 -3.38
CA ALA A 60 48.42 7.54 -3.79
C ALA A 60 48.65 8.99 -3.34
N ALA A 61 49.31 9.20 -2.21
CA ALA A 61 49.64 10.51 -1.68
C ALA A 61 50.89 11.16 -2.36
N ASP A 62 51.73 10.36 -3.07
CA ASP A 62 52.90 10.85 -3.78
C ASP A 62 53.25 9.93 -4.95
N THR A 63 52.69 10.23 -6.12
CA THR A 63 52.87 9.46 -7.34
C THR A 63 54.30 9.52 -7.91
N SER A 64 55.20 10.29 -7.31
CA SER A 64 56.65 10.25 -7.61
C SER A 64 57.38 9.12 -6.86
N LYS A 65 56.77 8.55 -5.82
CA LYS A 65 57.31 7.51 -4.99
C LYS A 65 56.81 6.15 -5.48
N LEU A 66 57.66 5.41 -6.19
CA LEU A 66 57.38 4.05 -6.59
C LEU A 66 57.32 3.13 -5.35
N ALA A 67 56.13 2.56 -5.12
CA ALA A 67 55.93 1.59 -4.06
C ALA A 67 56.34 0.16 -4.51
N TYR A 68 56.00 -0.18 -5.76
CA TYR A 68 56.20 -1.54 -6.27
C TYR A 68 56.17 -1.56 -7.81
N SER A 69 56.93 -2.48 -8.40
CA SER A 69 56.91 -2.74 -9.85
C SER A 69 56.93 -4.24 -10.11
N THR A 70 56.04 -4.73 -10.97
CA THR A 70 55.98 -6.15 -11.36
C THR A 70 55.63 -6.32 -12.82
N ASN A 71 55.99 -7.49 -13.39
CA ASN A 71 55.54 -7.91 -14.71
C ASN A 71 54.32 -8.86 -14.54
N VAL A 72 53.18 -8.51 -15.12
CA VAL A 72 51.88 -9.20 -14.95
C VAL A 72 51.58 -10.21 -16.08
N ASP A 73 52.56 -10.80 -16.73
CA ASP A 73 52.34 -11.86 -17.74
C ASP A 73 51.91 -13.22 -17.14
N SER A 74 51.87 -13.38 -15.81
CA SER A 74 51.33 -14.54 -15.11
C SER A 74 51.06 -14.26 -13.62
N ASN A 75 49.85 -14.53 -13.17
CA ASN A 75 49.39 -14.73 -11.78
C ASN A 75 50.14 -14.01 -10.64
N ASN A 76 50.52 -12.77 -10.81
CA ASN A 76 51.28 -12.05 -9.80
C ASN A 76 50.32 -11.43 -8.78
N SER A 77 50.49 -11.84 -7.52
CA SER A 77 49.90 -11.15 -6.38
C SER A 77 50.58 -9.82 -6.16
N PHE A 78 49.82 -8.86 -5.72
CA PHE A 78 50.31 -7.61 -5.16
C PHE A 78 51.06 -7.92 -3.86
N PRO A 79 52.19 -7.25 -3.56
CA PRO A 79 52.82 -7.39 -2.26
C PRO A 79 51.83 -6.97 -1.17
N MET A 80 51.91 -7.56 0.00
CA MET A 80 50.98 -7.33 1.11
C MET A 80 50.77 -5.84 1.34
N PRO A 81 49.59 -5.29 1.09
CA PRO A 81 49.33 -3.87 1.27
C PRO A 81 49.23 -3.52 2.75
N GLU A 82 49.67 -2.32 3.11
CA GLU A 82 49.62 -1.82 4.49
C GLU A 82 48.27 -1.12 4.81
N HIS A 83 47.85 -1.27 6.04
CA HIS A 83 46.62 -0.62 6.53
C HIS A 83 46.72 0.91 6.43
N GLY A 84 45.67 1.53 5.86
CA GLY A 84 45.59 2.98 5.69
C GLY A 84 46.42 3.56 4.56
N GLU A 85 47.16 2.76 3.84
CA GLU A 85 47.93 3.19 2.70
C GLU A 85 47.10 3.27 1.43
N GLY A 86 47.40 4.28 0.61
CA GLY A 86 46.77 4.47 -0.70
C GLY A 86 47.75 4.14 -1.82
N TYR A 87 47.27 3.55 -2.89
CA TYR A 87 48.01 3.11 -4.04
C TYR A 87 47.46 3.69 -5.33
N ALA A 88 48.36 4.05 -6.25
CA ALA A 88 48.00 4.49 -7.58
C ALA A 88 48.61 3.56 -8.63
N ILE A 89 47.82 3.06 -9.54
CA ILE A 89 48.22 2.26 -10.67
C ILE A 89 48.08 3.10 -11.94
N LYS A 90 49.13 3.14 -12.75
CA LYS A 90 49.05 3.78 -14.05
C LYS A 90 48.81 2.73 -15.12
N VAL A 91 47.62 2.80 -15.73
CA VAL A 91 47.19 1.96 -16.84
C VAL A 91 47.15 2.83 -18.09
N ASP A 92 48.01 2.57 -19.07
CA ASP A 92 48.20 3.43 -20.25
C ASP A 92 48.43 4.91 -19.87
N SER A 93 47.41 5.75 -20.00
CA SER A 93 47.44 7.18 -19.63
C SER A 93 46.57 7.52 -18.46
N ILE A 94 45.86 6.56 -17.88
CA ILE A 94 44.89 6.73 -16.81
C ILE A 94 45.49 6.28 -15.50
N TRP A 95 45.22 7.02 -14.45
CA TRP A 95 45.59 6.67 -13.09
C TRP A 95 44.36 6.09 -12.39
N GLU A 96 44.52 4.93 -11.73
CA GLU A 96 43.54 4.33 -10.83
C GLU A 96 44.06 4.40 -9.42
N TYR A 97 43.21 4.79 -8.47
CA TYR A 97 43.56 4.97 -7.08
C TYR A 97 42.72 4.07 -6.20
N PHE A 98 43.31 3.45 -5.19
CA PHE A 98 42.64 2.69 -4.17
C PHE A 98 43.37 2.76 -2.84
N TRP A 99 42.65 2.58 -1.74
CA TRP A 99 43.17 2.57 -0.38
C TRP A 99 42.82 1.25 0.29
N VAL A 100 43.69 0.75 1.18
CA VAL A 100 43.55 -0.57 1.78
C VAL A 100 43.44 -0.45 3.30
N PHE A 101 42.47 -1.14 3.87
CA PHE A 101 42.18 -1.11 5.29
C PHE A 101 42.00 -2.53 5.84
N ASP A 102 42.57 -2.77 7.01
CA ASP A 102 42.37 -3.99 7.79
C ASP A 102 41.17 -3.77 8.74
N TYR A 103 40.11 -4.60 8.62
CA TYR A 103 38.93 -4.50 9.43
C TYR A 103 39.21 -4.69 10.92
N GLU A 104 40.17 -5.55 11.32
CA GLU A 104 40.50 -5.74 12.73
C GLU A 104 40.94 -4.44 13.42
N GLN A 105 41.54 -3.51 12.67
CA GLN A 105 41.93 -2.18 13.18
C GLN A 105 40.79 -1.17 13.14
N LEU A 106 39.72 -1.48 12.43
CA LEU A 106 38.53 -0.66 12.27
C LEU A 106 37.30 -1.24 13.00
N ARG A 107 37.47 -2.36 13.73
CA ARG A 107 36.40 -3.07 14.38
C ARG A 107 35.57 -2.13 15.25
N ALA A 108 34.24 -2.18 15.10
CA ALA A 108 33.33 -1.45 15.94
C ALA A 108 33.42 -1.95 17.39
N GLN A 109 33.35 -1.02 18.34
CA GLN A 109 33.25 -1.30 19.76
C GLN A 109 31.86 -0.87 20.22
N LEU A 110 30.91 -1.80 20.15
CA LEU A 110 29.54 -1.59 20.61
C LEU A 110 29.38 -2.26 21.98
N ASP A 111 29.07 -1.48 23.01
CA ASP A 111 29.01 -1.96 24.38
C ASP A 111 27.57 -2.27 24.81
N THR A 112 26.64 -1.32 24.61
CA THR A 112 25.24 -1.49 24.96
C THR A 112 24.33 -0.83 23.94
N VAL A 113 23.11 -1.37 23.78
CA VAL A 113 21.99 -0.74 23.08
C VAL A 113 20.74 -0.83 23.92
N PHE A 114 20.14 0.32 24.17
CA PHE A 114 18.86 0.48 24.86
C PHE A 114 17.81 0.93 23.85
N ALA A 115 16.62 0.31 23.90
CA ALA A 115 15.50 0.68 23.07
C ALA A 115 14.37 1.20 23.97
N GLU A 116 13.92 2.40 23.69
CA GLU A 116 12.80 3.06 24.37
C GLU A 116 11.67 3.28 23.34
N PRO A 117 10.71 2.33 23.23
CA PRO A 117 9.57 2.49 22.32
C PRO A 117 8.59 3.53 22.86
N SER A 118 8.03 4.32 21.95
CA SER A 118 6.95 5.27 22.20
C SER A 118 5.85 5.13 21.13
N CYS A 119 4.77 5.91 21.25
CA CYS A 119 3.71 5.92 20.26
C CYS A 119 4.17 6.44 18.88
N ASP A 120 5.11 7.39 18.91
CA ASP A 120 5.53 8.17 17.73
C ASP A 120 6.88 7.75 17.16
N ALA A 121 7.70 7.04 17.96
CA ALA A 121 9.04 6.63 17.56
C ALA A 121 9.57 5.50 18.44
N THR A 122 10.64 4.86 18.02
CA THR A 122 11.51 4.07 18.90
C THR A 122 12.87 4.75 18.98
N GLU A 123 13.28 5.12 20.16
CA GLU A 123 14.57 5.76 20.43
C GLU A 123 15.59 4.71 20.84
N LEU A 124 16.72 4.65 20.11
CA LEU A 124 17.84 3.78 20.46
C LEU A 124 18.97 4.60 21.02
N THR A 125 19.38 4.30 22.24
CA THR A 125 20.62 4.84 22.83
C THR A 125 21.72 3.81 22.71
N LEU A 126 22.84 4.19 22.07
CA LEU A 126 23.97 3.35 21.78
C LEU A 126 25.19 3.80 22.59
N GLU A 127 25.80 2.88 23.31
CA GLU A 127 27.12 3.09 23.93
C GLU A 127 28.18 2.35 23.14
N GLY A 128 29.29 3.04 22.85
CA GLY A 128 30.37 2.47 22.06
C GLY A 128 30.88 3.43 20.99
N SER A 129 31.60 2.90 20.01
CA SER A 129 32.13 3.67 18.89
C SER A 129 32.28 2.83 17.64
N ILE A 130 32.03 3.45 16.50
CA ILE A 130 32.35 2.94 15.18
C ILE A 130 33.41 3.89 14.60
N PRO A 131 34.70 3.52 14.56
CA PRO A 131 35.75 4.42 14.09
C PRO A 131 35.56 4.74 12.60
N PRO A 132 35.60 6.03 12.20
CA PRO A 132 35.55 6.39 10.79
C PRO A 132 36.84 5.94 10.08
N ILE A 133 36.75 5.74 8.78
CA ILE A 133 37.94 5.50 7.96
C ILE A 133 38.54 6.86 7.58
N GLN A 134 39.81 7.07 7.99
CA GLN A 134 40.57 8.28 7.65
C GLN A 134 41.75 7.94 6.80
N TYR A 135 41.97 8.69 5.73
CA TYR A 135 43.08 8.50 4.80
C TYR A 135 43.46 9.80 4.10
N TYR A 136 44.65 9.85 3.56
CA TYR A 136 45.08 10.95 2.69
C TYR A 136 44.83 10.57 1.24
N ASN A 137 43.96 11.31 0.56
CA ASN A 137 43.67 11.09 -0.86
C ASN A 137 44.82 11.48 -1.78
N ALA A 138 44.69 11.24 -3.09
CA ALA A 138 45.70 11.56 -4.10
C ALA A 138 46.15 13.05 -4.11
N ASN A 139 45.32 13.96 -3.61
CA ASN A 139 45.60 15.37 -3.49
C ASN A 139 46.23 15.76 -2.14
N LYS A 140 46.65 14.80 -1.34
CA LYS A 140 47.22 14.98 0.02
C LYS A 140 46.23 15.64 1.00
N GLN A 141 44.93 15.50 0.77
CA GLN A 141 43.91 16.01 1.67
C GLN A 141 43.45 14.87 2.57
N LEU A 142 43.33 15.16 3.87
CA LEU A 142 42.71 14.23 4.80
C LEU A 142 41.24 14.06 4.49
N THR A 143 40.83 12.85 4.14
CA THR A 143 39.47 12.48 3.79
C THR A 143 38.94 11.52 4.85
N THR A 144 37.67 11.64 5.17
CA THR A 144 37.01 10.81 6.15
C THR A 144 35.78 10.14 5.52
N TYR A 145 35.70 8.83 5.65
CA TYR A 145 34.48 8.08 5.37
C TYR A 145 33.81 7.76 6.71
N LEU A 146 32.59 8.31 6.87
CA LEU A 146 31.74 8.05 8.02
C LEU A 146 30.98 6.75 7.78
N ARG A 147 31.22 5.78 8.64
CA ARG A 147 30.57 4.48 8.57
C ARG A 147 29.14 4.57 9.10
N GLN A 148 28.25 3.79 8.51
CA GLN A 148 26.89 3.61 8.98
C GLN A 148 26.80 2.41 9.91
N CYS A 149 25.73 2.34 10.68
CA CYS A 149 25.29 1.13 11.34
C CYS A 149 23.96 0.69 10.73
N HIS A 150 23.74 -0.60 10.68
CA HIS A 150 22.46 -1.19 10.31
C HIS A 150 21.71 -1.57 11.57
N VAL A 151 20.46 -1.10 11.68
CA VAL A 151 19.55 -1.50 12.75
C VAL A 151 18.55 -2.48 12.17
N ILE A 152 18.58 -3.72 12.63
CA ILE A 152 17.76 -4.83 12.13
C ILE A 152 16.71 -5.15 13.18
N TYR A 153 15.44 -5.18 12.77
CA TYR A 153 14.31 -5.47 13.65
C TYR A 153 13.14 -6.11 12.90
N LYS A 154 12.22 -6.71 13.63
CA LYS A 154 10.98 -7.23 13.06
C LYS A 154 10.02 -6.09 12.77
N ASP A 155 9.36 -6.14 11.64
CA ASP A 155 8.28 -5.24 11.26
C ASP A 155 7.17 -6.01 10.54
N ILE A 156 6.06 -5.35 10.29
CA ILE A 156 4.94 -5.84 9.51
C ILE A 156 4.56 -4.84 8.42
N HIS A 157 4.09 -5.34 7.31
CA HIS A 157 3.43 -4.54 6.29
C HIS A 157 2.10 -5.17 5.91
N TRP A 158 1.18 -4.36 5.44
CA TRP A 158 -0.08 -4.84 4.92
C TRP A 158 0.13 -5.42 3.51
N ASP A 159 -0.42 -6.61 3.27
CA ASP A 159 -0.42 -7.27 1.97
C ASP A 159 -1.85 -7.26 1.42
N ASP A 160 -2.09 -6.48 0.37
CA ASP A 160 -3.41 -6.33 -0.25
C ASP A 160 -3.91 -7.61 -0.94
N GLU A 161 -3.00 -8.51 -1.36
CA GLU A 161 -3.38 -9.77 -2.00
C GLU A 161 -3.84 -10.80 -0.97
N GLN A 162 -3.23 -10.79 0.23
CA GLN A 162 -3.59 -11.69 1.33
C GLN A 162 -4.66 -11.11 2.24
N ASP A 163 -4.96 -9.80 2.13
CA ASP A 163 -5.86 -9.04 3.01
C ASP A 163 -5.49 -9.23 4.51
N ASP A 164 -4.17 -9.21 4.80
CA ASP A 164 -3.63 -9.39 6.15
C ASP A 164 -2.24 -8.76 6.33
N TRP A 165 -1.80 -8.69 7.58
CA TRP A 165 -0.46 -8.27 7.97
C TRP A 165 0.56 -9.40 7.77
N VAL A 166 1.64 -9.08 7.05
CA VAL A 166 2.75 -10.00 6.79
C VAL A 166 3.99 -9.57 7.54
N ASP A 167 4.60 -10.52 8.24
CA ASP A 167 5.84 -10.33 8.96
C ASP A 167 6.99 -10.04 7.99
N SER A 168 7.81 -9.06 8.33
CA SER A 168 9.02 -8.69 7.59
C SER A 168 10.18 -8.40 8.54
N THR A 169 11.36 -8.30 7.96
CA THR A 169 12.54 -7.79 8.67
C THR A 169 12.89 -6.44 8.07
N ALA A 170 12.87 -5.40 8.88
CA ALA A 170 13.29 -4.07 8.50
C ALA A 170 14.78 -3.88 8.80
N ILE A 171 15.46 -3.13 7.94
CA ILE A 171 16.85 -2.70 8.09
C ILE A 171 16.87 -1.19 7.91
N ALA A 172 17.20 -0.47 8.98
CA ALA A 172 17.46 0.96 8.90
C ALA A 172 18.98 1.21 8.81
N GLU A 173 19.39 1.96 7.80
CA GLU A 173 20.79 2.37 7.61
C GLU A 173 20.97 3.77 8.18
N GLU A 174 21.71 3.87 9.27
CA GLU A 174 21.87 5.14 9.99
C GLU A 174 23.36 5.48 10.16
N ASN A 175 23.71 6.76 10.05
CA ASN A 175 25.02 7.21 10.47
C ASN A 175 25.18 6.92 11.97
N PHE A 176 26.28 6.30 12.36
CA PHE A 176 26.50 5.98 13.76
C PHE A 176 26.49 7.25 14.63
N LYS A 177 25.57 7.25 15.57
CA LYS A 177 25.41 8.27 16.61
C LYS A 177 25.02 7.55 17.90
N ASN A 178 25.31 8.14 19.04
CA ASN A 178 24.89 7.59 20.31
C ASN A 178 23.37 7.60 20.51
N TYR A 179 22.63 8.18 19.57
CA TYR A 179 21.17 8.30 19.61
C TYR A 179 20.60 8.18 18.20
N ILE A 180 19.72 7.21 17.99
CA ILE A 180 19.03 6.93 16.73
C ILE A 180 17.53 6.94 16.99
N VAL A 181 16.75 7.58 16.13
CA VAL A 181 15.29 7.59 16.18
C VAL A 181 14.76 6.81 14.97
N LEU A 182 14.01 5.77 15.24
CA LEU A 182 13.34 4.94 14.24
C LEU A 182 11.85 5.23 14.21
N GLU A 183 11.20 4.90 13.10
CA GLU A 183 9.75 4.89 12.99
C GLU A 183 9.11 4.03 14.09
N PRO A 184 7.90 4.38 14.55
CA PRO A 184 7.21 3.61 15.57
C PRO A 184 6.90 2.19 15.09
N ASN A 185 7.09 1.21 15.96
CA ASN A 185 6.92 -0.19 15.61
C ASN A 185 5.94 -0.91 16.54
N ALA A 186 5.00 -1.64 15.96
CA ALA A 186 3.93 -2.32 16.69
C ALA A 186 4.26 -3.75 17.10
N ILE A 187 5.39 -4.33 16.61
CA ILE A 187 5.73 -5.74 16.86
C ILE A 187 7.18 -5.99 17.27
N ALA A 188 8.09 -5.02 17.05
CA ALA A 188 9.49 -5.21 17.41
C ALA A 188 9.64 -5.34 18.93
N THR A 189 10.24 -6.43 19.35
CA THR A 189 10.54 -6.69 20.77
C THR A 189 12.01 -6.51 21.09
N ASN A 190 12.85 -6.34 20.08
CA ASN A 190 14.29 -6.09 20.21
C ASN A 190 14.86 -5.56 18.90
N TYR A 191 16.01 -4.91 19.00
CA TYR A 191 16.77 -4.33 17.89
C TYR A 191 18.19 -4.88 17.88
N ILE A 192 18.70 -5.20 16.70
CA ILE A 192 20.06 -5.67 16.49
C ILE A 192 20.80 -4.56 15.75
N VAL A 193 21.88 -4.06 16.34
CA VAL A 193 22.75 -3.05 15.73
C VAL A 193 24.03 -3.71 15.24
N VAL A 194 24.34 -3.48 13.98
CA VAL A 194 25.50 -4.08 13.29
C VAL A 194 26.28 -2.98 12.59
N ASP A 195 27.60 -3.04 12.65
CA ASP A 195 28.45 -2.17 11.84
C ASP A 195 28.32 -2.48 10.34
N GLN A 196 28.26 -1.45 9.51
CA GLN A 196 28.16 -1.57 8.06
C GLN A 196 29.26 -2.47 7.47
N LEU A 197 30.52 -2.34 7.93
CA LEU A 197 31.59 -3.15 7.42
C LEU A 197 31.46 -4.62 7.81
N ALA A 198 30.94 -4.91 9.02
CA ALA A 198 30.65 -6.27 9.43
C ALA A 198 29.61 -6.92 8.52
N VAL A 199 28.56 -6.16 8.13
CA VAL A 199 27.55 -6.63 7.17
C VAL A 199 28.17 -6.89 5.79
N LEU A 200 28.96 -5.96 5.27
CA LEU A 200 29.62 -6.10 3.97
C LEU A 200 30.64 -7.25 3.91
N LEU A 201 31.22 -7.58 5.06
CA LEU A 201 32.20 -8.69 5.21
C LEU A 201 31.55 -9.98 5.69
N GLU A 202 30.18 -10.02 5.83
CA GLU A 202 29.41 -11.18 6.30
C GLU A 202 29.90 -11.73 7.66
N LEU A 203 30.20 -10.83 8.61
CA LEU A 203 30.70 -11.16 9.94
C LEU A 203 29.56 -11.17 10.96
N ASP A 204 29.13 -12.36 11.37
CA ASP A 204 28.01 -12.54 12.31
C ASP A 204 28.34 -12.10 13.76
N GLU A 205 29.62 -11.99 14.12
CA GLU A 205 30.06 -11.79 15.51
C GLU A 205 30.04 -10.33 15.99
N ASP A 206 29.94 -9.36 15.07
CA ASP A 206 30.03 -7.94 15.40
C ASP A 206 28.66 -7.26 15.46
N SER A 207 27.70 -7.93 16.08
CA SER A 207 26.35 -7.41 16.30
C SER A 207 26.03 -7.27 17.79
N LEU A 208 25.30 -6.23 18.13
CA LEU A 208 24.80 -6.00 19.48
C LEU A 208 23.26 -5.98 19.50
N GLN A 209 22.67 -6.70 20.43
CA GLN A 209 21.22 -6.80 20.55
C GLN A 209 20.71 -6.04 21.77
N SER A 210 19.62 -5.29 21.62
CA SER A 210 18.93 -4.64 22.75
C SER A 210 18.30 -5.66 23.69
N LEU A 211 18.00 -5.24 24.90
CA LEU A 211 17.10 -5.99 25.77
C LEU A 211 15.71 -6.14 25.13
N VAL A 212 15.03 -7.22 25.53
CA VAL A 212 13.65 -7.45 25.09
C VAL A 212 12.72 -6.46 25.80
N HIS A 213 11.81 -5.87 25.06
CA HIS A 213 10.77 -4.95 25.55
C HIS A 213 9.43 -5.26 24.86
N ASP A 214 8.36 -4.70 25.41
CA ASP A 214 7.04 -4.79 24.75
C ASP A 214 6.87 -3.66 23.73
N PRO A 215 6.40 -3.94 22.52
CA PRO A 215 6.07 -2.90 21.55
C PRO A 215 4.81 -2.15 21.99
N ILE A 216 4.80 -0.82 21.89
CA ILE A 216 3.67 -0.01 22.36
C ILE A 216 2.95 0.77 21.25
N ALA A 217 3.60 1.05 20.13
CA ALA A 217 2.98 1.77 19.04
C ALA A 217 1.84 0.99 18.36
N ILE A 218 0.84 1.71 17.85
CA ILE A 218 -0.25 1.14 17.06
C ILE A 218 0.14 1.17 15.59
N LYS A 219 -0.15 0.07 14.86
CA LYS A 219 -0.11 0.03 13.40
C LYS A 219 -1.48 -0.41 12.89
N ALA A 220 -2.10 0.36 12.00
CA ALA A 220 -3.45 0.08 11.53
C ALA A 220 -3.57 0.28 10.02
N HIS A 221 -4.44 -0.53 9.40
CA HIS A 221 -4.82 -0.43 7.98
C HIS A 221 -6.35 -0.49 7.86
N PRO A 222 -7.06 0.60 8.21
CA PRO A 222 -8.52 0.62 8.17
C PRO A 222 -9.05 0.51 6.76
N GLN A 223 -10.13 -0.27 6.60
CA GLN A 223 -10.77 -0.53 5.31
C GLN A 223 -12.29 -0.36 5.40
N ALA A 224 -12.88 0.09 4.30
CA ALA A 224 -14.33 0.10 4.07
C ALA A 224 -14.62 -0.69 2.79
N ILE A 225 -15.32 -1.82 2.92
CA ILE A 225 -15.52 -2.80 1.84
C ILE A 225 -17.01 -2.90 1.53
N VAL A 226 -17.40 -2.69 0.27
CA VAL A 226 -18.78 -2.90 -0.17
C VAL A 226 -19.07 -4.39 -0.25
N THR A 227 -20.00 -4.88 0.55
CA THR A 227 -20.41 -6.29 0.57
C THR A 227 -21.72 -6.54 -0.20
N THR A 228 -22.31 -5.50 -0.75
CA THR A 228 -23.52 -5.60 -1.58
C THR A 228 -23.19 -6.16 -2.94
N ARG A 229 -23.87 -7.25 -3.32
CA ARG A 229 -23.73 -7.84 -4.66
C ARG A 229 -24.91 -7.46 -5.55
N PRO A 230 -24.71 -7.10 -6.83
CA PRO A 230 -25.80 -6.94 -7.77
C PRO A 230 -26.45 -8.30 -8.01
N LYS A 231 -27.77 -8.30 -8.20
CA LYS A 231 -28.45 -9.48 -8.72
C LYS A 231 -28.01 -9.70 -10.18
N GLU A 232 -27.84 -10.97 -10.56
CA GLU A 232 -27.59 -11.30 -11.97
C GLU A 232 -28.68 -10.67 -12.87
N LYS A 233 -28.25 -10.06 -13.97
CA LYS A 233 -29.13 -9.34 -14.92
C LYS A 233 -29.95 -8.22 -14.29
N SER A 234 -29.46 -7.56 -13.26
CA SER A 234 -30.11 -6.42 -12.65
C SER A 234 -30.14 -5.22 -13.62
N ASN A 235 -31.26 -4.54 -13.66
CA ASN A 235 -31.48 -3.25 -14.33
C ASN A 235 -31.43 -2.08 -13.33
N GLU A 236 -30.94 -2.33 -12.12
CA GLU A 236 -30.60 -1.31 -11.15
C GLU A 236 -29.27 -0.66 -11.52
N VAL A 237 -29.26 0.65 -11.68
CA VAL A 237 -28.07 1.43 -12.04
C VAL A 237 -27.38 2.00 -10.80
N GLU A 238 -26.08 2.23 -10.92
CA GLU A 238 -25.23 2.80 -9.86
C GLU A 238 -25.15 1.96 -8.57
N ARG A 239 -25.64 0.73 -8.58
CA ARG A 239 -25.44 -0.15 -7.43
C ARG A 239 -24.00 -0.68 -7.48
N PRO A 240 -23.15 -0.43 -6.47
CA PRO A 240 -21.80 -0.94 -6.48
C PRO A 240 -21.80 -2.47 -6.36
N THR A 241 -20.86 -3.08 -7.03
CA THR A 241 -20.48 -4.49 -6.82
C THR A 241 -19.56 -4.56 -5.61
N GLU A 242 -19.24 -5.77 -5.13
CA GLU A 242 -18.07 -5.95 -4.28
C GLU A 242 -16.89 -5.27 -4.96
N ALA A 243 -16.33 -4.29 -4.28
CA ALA A 243 -15.22 -3.50 -4.77
C ALA A 243 -14.02 -3.68 -3.87
N GLU A 244 -12.85 -3.41 -4.40
CA GLU A 244 -11.66 -3.29 -3.59
C GLU A 244 -11.85 -2.21 -2.51
N PRO A 245 -11.22 -2.37 -1.33
CA PRO A 245 -11.28 -1.36 -0.27
C PRO A 245 -10.85 0.01 -0.78
N GLY A 246 -11.55 1.05 -0.36
CA GLY A 246 -11.22 2.40 -0.78
C GLY A 246 -11.82 3.47 0.11
N LEU A 247 -11.29 4.68 0.00
CA LEU A 247 -11.76 5.84 0.77
C LEU A 247 -13.04 6.46 0.18
N GLU A 248 -13.36 6.20 -1.09
CA GLU A 248 -14.60 6.70 -1.74
C GLU A 248 -15.51 5.56 -2.17
N ILE A 249 -16.75 5.56 -1.66
CA ILE A 249 -17.82 4.64 -2.05
C ILE A 249 -18.98 5.45 -2.64
N ARG A 250 -19.35 5.14 -3.87
CA ARG A 250 -20.49 5.80 -4.54
C ARG A 250 -21.45 4.77 -5.10
N GLY A 251 -22.75 5.02 -4.92
CA GLY A 251 -23.75 4.14 -5.50
C GLY A 251 -25.17 4.44 -5.07
N SER A 252 -26.06 3.50 -5.35
CA SER A 252 -27.46 3.58 -4.95
C SER A 252 -27.72 2.74 -3.71
N GLY A 253 -28.58 3.21 -2.79
CA GLY A 253 -29.00 2.43 -1.61
C GLY A 253 -29.85 1.19 -1.98
N ALA A 254 -29.91 0.12 -1.19
CA ALA A 254 -29.16 0.01 0.07
C ALA A 254 -27.77 -0.58 -0.19
N ILE A 255 -26.72 0.06 0.31
CA ILE A 255 -25.35 -0.43 0.23
C ILE A 255 -24.95 -0.91 1.61
N GLU A 256 -24.54 -2.18 1.74
CA GLU A 256 -23.89 -2.68 2.95
C GLU A 256 -22.39 -2.51 2.81
N VAL A 257 -21.80 -1.87 3.81
CA VAL A 257 -20.35 -1.67 3.92
C VAL A 257 -19.85 -2.37 5.18
N GLU A 258 -18.82 -3.15 5.04
CA GLU A 258 -18.05 -3.73 6.13
C GLU A 258 -16.86 -2.84 6.42
N PHE A 259 -16.75 -2.40 7.66
CA PHE A 259 -15.66 -1.59 8.19
C PHE A 259 -14.74 -2.48 9.02
N ARG A 260 -13.45 -2.48 8.71
CA ARG A 260 -12.41 -3.23 9.39
C ARG A 260 -11.31 -2.29 9.84
N ALA A 261 -10.88 -2.36 11.09
CA ALA A 261 -9.79 -1.54 11.62
C ALA A 261 -8.41 -2.11 11.27
N ASN A 262 -8.29 -3.44 11.15
CA ASN A 262 -7.05 -4.15 10.82
C ASN A 262 -5.84 -3.62 11.60
N ALA A 263 -5.94 -3.56 12.94
CA ALA A 263 -4.92 -2.96 13.78
C ALA A 263 -4.12 -4.00 14.57
N LYS A 264 -2.85 -3.70 14.80
CA LYS A 264 -1.96 -4.41 15.72
C LYS A 264 -1.69 -3.54 16.94
N ASN A 265 -1.53 -4.17 18.10
CA ASN A 265 -1.28 -3.53 19.37
C ASN A 265 -2.36 -2.50 19.76
N ALA A 266 -3.63 -2.87 19.58
CA ALA A 266 -4.81 -2.04 19.79
C ALA A 266 -5.78 -2.73 20.75
N ASP A 267 -6.28 -1.98 21.75
CA ASP A 267 -7.21 -2.48 22.76
C ASP A 267 -8.62 -1.91 22.60
N TYR A 268 -8.73 -0.67 22.09
CA TYR A 268 -9.98 0.08 21.99
C TYR A 268 -10.21 0.59 20.57
N TYR A 269 -11.45 0.48 20.14
CA TYR A 269 -11.90 0.91 18.80
C TYR A 269 -13.13 1.81 18.95
N THR A 270 -13.19 2.89 18.17
CA THR A 270 -14.36 3.75 18.09
C THR A 270 -14.57 4.19 16.65
N TRP A 271 -15.50 3.52 15.96
CA TRP A 271 -15.99 3.96 14.67
C TRP A 271 -17.04 5.05 14.85
N GLU A 272 -16.92 6.11 14.09
CA GLU A 272 -17.88 7.20 14.02
C GLU A 272 -18.40 7.29 12.59
N ILE A 273 -19.73 7.19 12.41
CA ILE A 273 -20.39 7.31 11.11
C ILE A 273 -21.25 8.57 11.15
N TYR A 274 -21.06 9.45 10.18
CA TYR A 274 -21.74 10.73 10.06
C TYR A 274 -22.64 10.77 8.83
N LYS A 275 -23.73 11.56 8.90
CA LYS A 275 -24.51 11.99 7.74
C LYS A 275 -24.37 13.51 7.61
N GLY A 276 -23.64 13.98 6.62
CA GLY A 276 -23.17 15.36 6.58
C GLY A 276 -22.28 15.67 7.80
N SER A 277 -22.71 16.61 8.64
CA SER A 277 -22.00 16.97 9.90
C SER A 277 -22.59 16.32 11.15
N GLU A 278 -23.65 15.55 11.04
CA GLU A 278 -24.37 14.95 12.18
C GLU A 278 -23.81 13.54 12.44
N LEU A 279 -23.42 13.26 13.69
CA LEU A 279 -23.03 11.92 14.13
C LEU A 279 -24.25 11.01 14.12
N LEU A 280 -24.26 10.02 13.24
CA LEU A 280 -25.36 9.08 13.08
C LEU A 280 -25.20 7.86 14.00
N LEU A 281 -23.97 7.36 14.16
CA LEU A 281 -23.71 6.10 14.84
C LEU A 281 -22.29 6.04 15.36
N THR A 282 -22.13 5.38 16.52
CA THR A 282 -20.83 4.97 17.06
C THR A 282 -20.79 3.45 17.23
N ARG A 283 -19.66 2.80 16.94
CA ARG A 283 -19.39 1.37 17.13
C ARG A 283 -18.03 1.17 17.76
N ASN A 284 -17.92 0.20 18.68
CA ASN A 284 -16.69 -0.05 19.44
C ASN A 284 -16.06 -1.41 19.12
N GLU A 285 -16.44 -2.02 18.01
CA GLU A 285 -15.86 -3.26 17.52
C GLU A 285 -14.73 -3.00 16.53
N ALA A 286 -13.73 -3.91 16.47
CA ALA A 286 -12.68 -3.85 15.45
C ALA A 286 -13.22 -3.97 14.02
N GLN A 287 -14.37 -4.66 13.88
CA GLN A 287 -15.03 -4.90 12.61
C GLN A 287 -16.55 -4.85 12.80
N HIS A 288 -17.25 -4.17 11.92
CA HIS A 288 -18.70 -4.14 11.90
C HIS A 288 -19.24 -3.89 10.50
N LYS A 289 -20.55 -4.11 10.31
CA LYS A 289 -21.28 -3.80 9.07
C LYS A 289 -22.32 -2.74 9.30
N PHE A 290 -22.48 -1.87 8.30
CA PHE A 290 -23.52 -0.85 8.30
C PHE A 290 -24.16 -0.75 6.92
N THR A 291 -25.52 -0.65 6.88
CA THR A 291 -26.28 -0.53 5.64
C THR A 291 -26.74 0.91 5.46
N PHE A 292 -26.30 1.54 4.40
CA PHE A 292 -26.71 2.88 3.99
C PHE A 292 -27.96 2.77 3.11
N GLU A 293 -29.11 3.00 3.69
CA GLU A 293 -30.40 2.90 2.99
C GLU A 293 -30.83 4.21 2.34
N GLU A 294 -30.65 5.33 3.05
CA GLU A 294 -31.12 6.64 2.62
C GLU A 294 -30.08 7.36 1.75
N PRO A 295 -30.53 8.12 0.74
CA PRO A 295 -29.64 8.99 -0.02
C PRO A 295 -28.99 10.07 0.85
N GLY A 296 -27.78 10.41 0.47
CA GLY A 296 -27.01 11.45 1.16
C GLY A 296 -25.51 11.25 1.06
N ALA A 297 -24.79 12.21 1.61
CA ALA A 297 -23.35 12.14 1.82
C ALA A 297 -23.08 11.69 3.26
N TYR A 298 -22.32 10.63 3.41
CA TYR A 298 -21.89 10.08 4.67
C TYR A 298 -20.38 10.08 4.74
N SER A 299 -19.86 10.07 5.95
CA SER A 299 -18.43 9.80 6.20
C SER A 299 -18.27 8.89 7.41
N ALA A 300 -17.21 8.11 7.40
CA ALA A 300 -16.87 7.24 8.50
C ALA A 300 -15.37 7.38 8.82
N LYS A 301 -15.00 7.21 10.09
CA LYS A 301 -13.61 7.11 10.54
C LYS A 301 -13.51 6.21 11.76
N VAL A 302 -12.33 5.69 12.00
CA VAL A 302 -12.03 4.94 13.22
C VAL A 302 -10.98 5.66 14.05
N LYS A 303 -11.20 5.69 15.35
CA LYS A 303 -10.21 6.02 16.39
C LYS A 303 -9.84 4.73 17.08
N ILE A 304 -8.55 4.51 17.23
CA ILE A 304 -7.97 3.31 17.84
C ILE A 304 -7.06 3.75 18.96
N ALA A 305 -7.10 3.07 20.10
CA ALA A 305 -6.22 3.35 21.23
C ALA A 305 -5.76 2.05 21.88
N ASN A 306 -4.69 2.13 22.66
CA ASN A 306 -4.23 1.03 23.49
C ASN A 306 -4.01 1.44 24.96
N ASN A 307 -3.61 0.49 25.80
CA ASN A 307 -3.38 0.71 27.22
C ASN A 307 -2.09 1.49 27.54
N HIS A 308 -1.31 1.87 26.52
CA HIS A 308 -0.10 2.69 26.61
C HIS A 308 -0.35 4.15 26.22
N ASP A 309 -1.62 4.58 26.18
CA ASP A 309 -2.05 5.92 25.74
C ASP A 309 -1.65 6.28 24.31
N CYS A 310 -1.37 5.29 23.46
CA CYS A 310 -1.19 5.52 22.04
C CYS A 310 -2.54 5.62 21.34
N GLU A 311 -2.65 6.57 20.41
CA GLU A 311 -3.86 6.81 19.62
C GLU A 311 -3.54 6.82 18.13
N TYR A 312 -4.51 6.34 17.34
CA TYR A 312 -4.49 6.40 15.89
C TYR A 312 -5.87 6.84 15.40
N GLU A 313 -5.93 7.74 14.44
CA GLU A 313 -7.17 8.15 13.77
C GLU A 313 -7.02 7.95 12.26
N SER A 314 -7.99 7.29 11.64
CA SER A 314 -7.97 7.04 10.20
C SER A 314 -8.33 8.29 9.40
N GLU A 315 -8.00 8.28 8.10
CA GLU A 315 -8.64 9.16 7.13
C GLU A 315 -10.14 8.91 7.07
N LEU A 316 -10.87 9.87 6.47
CA LEU A 316 -12.31 9.74 6.27
C LEU A 316 -12.62 8.83 5.08
N PHE A 317 -13.47 7.84 5.31
CA PHE A 317 -14.14 7.11 4.24
C PHE A 317 -15.37 7.91 3.81
N GLU A 318 -15.43 8.31 2.55
CA GLU A 318 -16.55 9.07 1.99
C GLU A 318 -17.52 8.15 1.28
N ILE A 319 -18.80 8.15 1.70
CA ILE A 319 -19.84 7.31 1.15
C ILE A 319 -20.98 8.20 0.60
N THR A 320 -21.22 8.14 -0.70
CA THR A 320 -22.29 8.90 -1.36
C THR A 320 -23.37 7.97 -1.88
N ILE A 321 -24.58 8.10 -1.33
CA ILE A 321 -25.76 7.35 -1.76
C ILE A 321 -26.63 8.24 -2.63
N SER A 322 -26.84 7.82 -3.88
CA SER A 322 -27.61 8.55 -4.87
C SER A 322 -29.11 8.55 -4.56
N ILE A 323 -29.82 9.61 -4.95
CA ILE A 323 -31.28 9.70 -4.89
C ILE A 323 -31.94 8.63 -5.75
N SER A 324 -33.18 8.25 -5.42
CA SER A 324 -33.94 7.28 -6.21
C SER A 324 -34.22 7.77 -7.63
N MET A 325 -34.37 6.82 -8.55
CA MET A 325 -34.69 7.09 -9.96
C MET A 325 -35.54 5.96 -10.52
N LEU A 326 -36.49 6.30 -11.40
CA LEU A 326 -37.28 5.33 -12.13
C LEU A 326 -37.50 5.83 -13.56
N GLN A 327 -37.01 5.07 -14.56
CA GLN A 327 -37.21 5.33 -15.98
C GLN A 327 -37.93 4.18 -16.64
N VAL A 328 -38.85 4.51 -17.52
CA VAL A 328 -39.71 3.53 -18.19
C VAL A 328 -39.44 3.59 -19.69
N PRO A 329 -39.07 2.46 -20.34
CA PRO A 329 -38.94 2.40 -21.78
C PRO A 329 -40.33 2.50 -22.47
N ASN A 330 -40.36 2.90 -23.73
CA ASN A 330 -41.61 3.02 -24.51
C ASN A 330 -41.77 1.93 -25.59
N VAL A 331 -40.77 1.01 -25.72
CA VAL A 331 -40.76 -0.07 -26.70
C VAL A 331 -39.95 -1.25 -26.19
N PHE A 332 -40.33 -2.45 -26.57
CA PHE A 332 -39.53 -3.67 -26.41
C PHE A 332 -39.83 -4.68 -27.53
N THR A 333 -38.90 -5.63 -27.74
CA THR A 333 -38.89 -6.53 -28.89
C THR A 333 -38.61 -7.97 -28.43
N PRO A 334 -39.63 -8.71 -27.92
CA PRO A 334 -39.42 -10.07 -27.42
C PRO A 334 -39.24 -11.06 -28.58
N ASN A 335 -38.07 -11.06 -29.22
CA ASN A 335 -37.67 -11.89 -30.34
C ASN A 335 -36.64 -12.99 -29.95
N GLY A 336 -36.14 -12.95 -28.69
CA GLY A 336 -35.21 -13.93 -28.16
C GLY A 336 -33.74 -13.69 -28.53
N ASP A 337 -33.38 -12.50 -29.00
CA ASP A 337 -32.01 -12.12 -29.34
C ASP A 337 -31.16 -11.68 -28.12
N GLY A 338 -31.75 -11.62 -26.94
CA GLY A 338 -31.11 -11.19 -25.69
C GLY A 338 -31.14 -9.68 -25.48
N THR A 339 -31.69 -8.90 -26.43
CA THR A 339 -31.74 -7.43 -26.37
C THR A 339 -33.18 -6.95 -26.37
N HIS A 340 -33.58 -6.19 -25.35
CA HIS A 340 -34.94 -5.66 -25.20
C HIS A 340 -36.07 -6.73 -25.26
N ASP A 341 -35.77 -7.96 -24.91
CA ASP A 341 -36.75 -9.06 -24.91
C ASP A 341 -37.82 -8.92 -23.82
N GLU A 342 -37.59 -8.09 -22.82
CA GLU A 342 -38.51 -7.80 -21.76
C GLU A 342 -38.76 -6.30 -21.61
N PHE A 343 -39.98 -5.92 -21.32
CA PHE A 343 -40.31 -4.58 -20.85
C PHE A 343 -39.85 -4.45 -19.41
N ARG A 344 -38.70 -3.81 -19.19
CA ARG A 344 -38.12 -3.58 -17.87
C ARG A 344 -37.93 -2.10 -17.62
N VAL A 345 -38.21 -1.66 -16.41
CA VAL A 345 -37.84 -0.32 -15.95
C VAL A 345 -36.32 -0.27 -15.67
N VAL A 346 -35.73 0.90 -15.83
CA VAL A 346 -34.39 1.19 -15.28
C VAL A 346 -34.59 1.94 -13.99
N TYR A 347 -33.97 1.49 -12.92
CA TYR A 347 -34.22 2.04 -11.60
C TYR A 347 -32.94 2.20 -10.77
N ARG A 348 -33.06 2.99 -9.71
CA ARG A 348 -32.04 3.21 -8.70
C ARG A 348 -32.71 3.46 -7.36
N SER A 349 -32.27 2.76 -6.31
CA SER A 349 -32.76 2.94 -4.93
C SER A 349 -34.29 2.89 -4.78
N ILE A 350 -34.96 1.93 -5.40
CA ILE A 350 -36.40 1.70 -5.27
C ILE A 350 -36.66 0.61 -4.22
N LYS A 351 -37.35 0.97 -3.13
CA LYS A 351 -37.68 0.05 -2.03
C LYS A 351 -39.03 -0.68 -2.22
N GLU A 352 -39.99 -0.04 -2.87
CA GLU A 352 -41.28 -0.63 -3.17
C GLU A 352 -41.64 -0.34 -4.61
N PHE A 353 -42.20 -1.33 -5.31
CA PHE A 353 -42.53 -1.24 -6.73
C PHE A 353 -43.78 -2.07 -7.05
N HIS A 354 -44.66 -1.51 -7.86
CA HIS A 354 -45.78 -2.23 -8.44
C HIS A 354 -46.07 -1.68 -9.83
N CYS A 355 -46.00 -2.57 -10.82
CA CYS A 355 -46.35 -2.25 -12.22
C CYS A 355 -47.46 -3.15 -12.72
N GLN A 356 -48.39 -2.55 -13.45
CA GLN A 356 -49.50 -3.21 -14.09
C GLN A 356 -49.52 -2.86 -15.58
N ILE A 357 -49.71 -3.86 -16.44
CA ILE A 357 -49.83 -3.71 -17.91
C ILE A 357 -51.28 -4.00 -18.32
N TYR A 358 -51.84 -3.12 -19.12
CA TYR A 358 -53.18 -3.22 -19.64
C TYR A 358 -53.16 -3.27 -21.17
N ASN A 359 -54.09 -4.02 -21.77
CA ASN A 359 -54.33 -3.96 -23.19
C ASN A 359 -55.15 -2.71 -23.58
N ARG A 360 -55.35 -2.49 -24.89
CA ARG A 360 -56.14 -1.32 -25.40
C ARG A 360 -57.60 -1.27 -24.96
N TRP A 361 -58.15 -2.37 -24.41
CA TRP A 361 -59.53 -2.42 -23.88
C TRP A 361 -59.57 -2.23 -22.36
N GLY A 362 -58.44 -1.94 -21.71
CA GLY A 362 -58.34 -1.73 -20.27
C GLY A 362 -58.30 -3.02 -19.43
N HIS A 363 -58.10 -4.20 -20.06
CA HIS A 363 -57.96 -5.44 -19.30
C HIS A 363 -56.50 -5.58 -18.83
N LEU A 364 -56.33 -5.92 -17.55
CA LEU A 364 -55.03 -6.23 -16.98
C LEU A 364 -54.48 -7.52 -17.65
N VAL A 365 -53.24 -7.46 -18.16
CA VAL A 365 -52.59 -8.58 -18.85
C VAL A 365 -51.35 -9.10 -18.12
N TYR A 366 -50.71 -8.26 -17.32
CA TYR A 366 -49.55 -8.63 -16.52
C TYR A 366 -49.38 -7.68 -15.34
N GLU A 367 -48.86 -8.18 -14.22
CA GLU A 367 -48.47 -7.36 -13.08
C GLU A 367 -47.29 -8.00 -12.32
N TRP A 368 -46.46 -7.15 -11.73
CA TRP A 368 -45.34 -7.58 -10.88
C TRP A 368 -44.90 -6.49 -9.90
N THR A 369 -44.11 -6.91 -8.87
CA THR A 369 -43.68 -6.04 -7.75
C THR A 369 -42.19 -5.97 -7.56
N ASP A 370 -41.36 -6.65 -8.35
CA ASP A 370 -39.93 -6.61 -8.29
C ASP A 370 -39.37 -5.79 -9.47
N PRO A 371 -38.81 -4.59 -9.27
CA PRO A 371 -38.37 -3.73 -10.37
C PRO A 371 -37.22 -4.36 -11.19
N ALA A 372 -36.53 -5.38 -10.65
CA ALA A 372 -35.51 -6.12 -11.39
C ALA A 372 -36.10 -7.06 -12.45
N LYS A 373 -37.39 -7.35 -12.40
CA LYS A 373 -38.09 -8.17 -13.37
C LYS A 373 -38.81 -7.32 -14.44
N GLY A 374 -39.22 -7.96 -15.49
CA GLY A 374 -39.97 -7.35 -16.58
C GLY A 374 -41.09 -8.23 -17.12
N TRP A 375 -41.85 -7.69 -18.08
CA TRP A 375 -42.82 -8.44 -18.85
C TRP A 375 -42.20 -8.92 -20.16
N ASP A 376 -42.20 -10.23 -20.38
CA ASP A 376 -41.64 -10.91 -21.55
C ASP A 376 -42.54 -10.86 -22.80
N GLY A 377 -43.63 -10.09 -22.78
CA GLY A 377 -44.59 -10.01 -23.88
C GLY A 377 -45.48 -11.26 -24.02
N THR A 378 -45.65 -12.07 -22.95
CA THR A 378 -46.60 -13.18 -22.95
C THR A 378 -47.81 -12.90 -22.07
N ILE A 379 -48.95 -13.48 -22.42
CA ILE A 379 -50.20 -13.47 -21.65
C ILE A 379 -50.62 -14.94 -21.48
N ASN A 380 -50.73 -15.40 -20.23
CA ASN A 380 -51.05 -16.79 -19.91
C ASN A 380 -50.16 -17.80 -20.68
N GLY A 381 -48.83 -17.52 -20.80
CA GLY A 381 -47.84 -18.35 -21.47
C GLY A 381 -47.93 -18.35 -23.00
N LYS A 382 -48.75 -17.48 -23.61
CA LYS A 382 -48.83 -17.31 -25.08
C LYS A 382 -48.30 -15.93 -25.47
N PRO A 383 -47.62 -15.80 -26.62
CA PRO A 383 -47.20 -14.52 -27.14
C PRO A 383 -48.39 -13.52 -27.25
N ALA A 384 -48.23 -12.34 -26.68
CA ALA A 384 -49.18 -11.25 -26.82
C ALA A 384 -49.12 -10.66 -28.24
N ALA A 385 -50.18 -10.10 -28.75
CA ALA A 385 -50.24 -9.45 -30.07
C ALA A 385 -49.30 -8.24 -30.12
N ALA A 386 -48.60 -8.03 -31.20
CA ALA A 386 -47.84 -6.79 -31.44
C ALA A 386 -48.78 -5.57 -31.43
N GLY A 387 -48.33 -4.47 -30.86
CA GLY A 387 -49.07 -3.23 -30.77
C GLY A 387 -48.88 -2.50 -29.43
N ALA A 388 -49.77 -1.53 -29.19
CA ALA A 388 -49.68 -0.69 -27.99
C ALA A 388 -50.37 -1.35 -26.77
N TYR A 389 -49.70 -1.28 -25.65
CA TYR A 389 -50.16 -1.61 -24.31
C TYR A 389 -50.00 -0.40 -23.40
N TYR A 390 -50.59 -0.41 -22.24
CA TYR A 390 -50.56 0.71 -21.31
C TYR A 390 -50.03 0.23 -19.95
N TYR A 391 -49.12 0.99 -19.34
CA TYR A 391 -48.62 0.69 -18.00
C TYR A 391 -49.15 1.68 -16.96
N VAL A 392 -49.29 1.18 -15.74
CA VAL A 392 -49.44 1.98 -14.53
C VAL A 392 -48.41 1.50 -13.52
N ILE A 393 -47.56 2.41 -13.08
CA ILE A 393 -46.48 2.12 -12.10
C ILE A 393 -46.69 2.99 -10.87
N ARG A 394 -46.57 2.35 -9.72
CA ARG A 394 -46.46 3.00 -8.42
C ARG A 394 -45.20 2.48 -7.75
N ALA A 395 -44.30 3.39 -7.30
CA ALA A 395 -43.08 3.02 -6.64
C ALA A 395 -42.72 4.02 -5.55
N LEU A 396 -41.95 3.52 -4.56
CA LEU A 396 -41.34 4.34 -3.53
C LEU A 396 -39.82 4.13 -3.58
N GLY A 397 -39.07 5.22 -3.63
CA GLY A 397 -37.62 5.24 -3.44
C GLY A 397 -37.23 5.18 -1.98
N THR A 398 -35.97 4.89 -1.70
CA THR A 398 -35.43 4.94 -0.34
C THR A 398 -35.48 6.35 0.28
N ASP A 399 -35.54 7.38 -0.57
CA ASP A 399 -35.71 8.80 -0.23
C ASP A 399 -37.14 9.28 -0.04
N ALA A 400 -38.11 8.38 -0.14
CA ALA A 400 -39.53 8.72 0.06
C ALA A 400 -39.86 9.03 1.53
N GLY A 401 -38.96 8.69 2.48
CA GLY A 401 -39.22 8.87 3.91
C GLY A 401 -40.47 8.09 4.37
N GLN A 402 -41.43 8.78 5.02
CA GLN A 402 -42.72 8.24 5.45
C GLN A 402 -43.82 8.37 4.40
N ALA A 403 -43.48 8.73 3.16
CA ALA A 403 -44.47 8.81 2.08
C ALA A 403 -45.00 7.42 1.70
N GLU A 404 -46.23 7.38 1.22
CA GLU A 404 -46.93 6.16 0.80
C GLU A 404 -47.24 6.19 -0.70
N TYR A 405 -47.48 5.05 -1.31
CA TYR A 405 -47.91 4.92 -2.72
C TYR A 405 -49.10 5.82 -3.11
N MET A 406 -49.96 6.10 -2.14
CA MET A 406 -51.18 6.89 -2.35
C MET A 406 -50.98 8.37 -2.03
N ALA A 407 -49.75 8.82 -1.86
CA ALA A 407 -49.44 10.23 -1.62
C ALA A 407 -50.07 11.11 -2.70
N LYS A 408 -50.85 12.12 -2.26
CA LYS A 408 -51.47 13.04 -3.19
C LYS A 408 -50.46 14.10 -3.65
N PRO A 409 -50.45 14.42 -4.97
CA PRO A 409 -49.56 15.48 -5.46
C PRO A 409 -49.98 16.83 -4.84
N LYS A 410 -48.96 17.61 -4.45
CA LYS A 410 -49.16 18.99 -3.95
C LYS A 410 -48.95 19.98 -5.07
N TYR A 411 -49.78 21.00 -5.17
CA TYR A 411 -49.62 22.05 -6.17
C TYR A 411 -48.44 22.96 -5.82
N ASN A 412 -47.45 22.99 -6.68
CA ASN A 412 -46.32 23.89 -6.56
C ASN A 412 -46.60 25.22 -7.24
N LYS A 413 -46.81 26.27 -6.43
CA LYS A 413 -47.14 27.63 -6.91
C LYS A 413 -46.04 28.25 -7.76
N LEU A 414 -44.78 27.95 -7.47
CA LEU A 414 -43.61 28.50 -8.21
C LEU A 414 -43.50 27.87 -9.60
N LYS A 415 -43.66 26.57 -9.70
CA LYS A 415 -43.60 25.82 -10.95
C LYS A 415 -44.95 25.71 -11.67
N LYS A 416 -46.06 26.16 -11.04
CA LYS A 416 -47.42 26.09 -11.56
C LYS A 416 -47.87 24.68 -11.98
N LYS A 417 -47.40 23.64 -11.28
CA LYS A 417 -47.78 22.25 -11.52
C LYS A 417 -47.94 21.45 -10.22
N GLN A 418 -48.62 20.30 -10.34
CA GLN A 418 -48.69 19.34 -9.25
C GLN A 418 -47.42 18.50 -9.22
N GLU A 419 -46.87 18.30 -8.02
CA GLU A 419 -45.67 17.50 -7.80
C GLU A 419 -45.92 16.50 -6.67
N LEU A 420 -45.42 15.29 -6.88
CA LEU A 420 -45.35 14.27 -5.84
C LEU A 420 -44.21 14.57 -4.86
N PRO A 421 -44.29 14.05 -3.63
CA PRO A 421 -43.14 14.06 -2.73
C PRO A 421 -41.89 13.40 -3.39
N VAL A 422 -40.72 13.78 -2.92
CA VAL A 422 -39.45 13.15 -3.38
C VAL A 422 -39.55 11.64 -3.15
N GLY A 423 -39.03 10.86 -4.07
CA GLY A 423 -39.02 9.40 -4.00
C GLY A 423 -40.37 8.73 -4.24
N VAL A 424 -41.44 9.47 -4.48
CA VAL A 424 -42.77 8.90 -4.82
C VAL A 424 -42.96 8.92 -6.33
N TYR A 425 -43.21 7.77 -6.91
CA TYR A 425 -43.42 7.59 -8.36
C TYR A 425 -44.86 7.10 -8.64
N GLN A 426 -45.57 7.84 -9.45
CA GLN A 426 -46.85 7.45 -10.03
C GLN A 426 -46.79 7.74 -11.52
N LEU A 427 -46.48 6.71 -12.30
CA LEU A 427 -46.23 6.82 -13.74
C LEU A 427 -47.30 6.04 -14.52
N SER A 428 -47.75 6.59 -15.64
CA SER A 428 -48.59 5.89 -16.59
C SER A 428 -48.21 6.32 -18.00
N GLY A 429 -48.32 5.42 -18.94
CA GLY A 429 -48.01 5.68 -20.34
C GLY A 429 -48.31 4.48 -21.22
N ASP A 430 -47.86 4.56 -22.46
CA ASP A 430 -47.97 3.48 -23.44
C ASP A 430 -46.62 2.84 -23.69
N ILE A 431 -46.65 1.58 -24.07
CA ILE A 431 -45.52 0.78 -24.54
C ILE A 431 -45.88 0.08 -25.85
N ASN A 432 -44.92 -0.01 -26.75
CA ASN A 432 -45.10 -0.69 -28.00
C ASN A 432 -44.38 -2.04 -27.97
N LEU A 433 -45.13 -3.12 -28.13
CA LEU A 433 -44.59 -4.46 -28.35
C LEU A 433 -44.40 -4.66 -29.84
N LEU A 434 -43.15 -4.84 -30.28
CA LEU A 434 -42.77 -5.10 -31.67
C LEU A 434 -42.23 -6.54 -31.76
N ARG A 435 -42.46 -7.19 -32.91
CA ARG A 435 -41.93 -8.53 -33.24
C ARG A 435 -41.52 -8.60 -34.66
#